data_114c1657f7e8f33aa561796fc77452c2
#
_entry.id   114c1657f7e8f33aa561796fc77452c2
#
_cell.length_a   1.000
_cell.length_b   1.000
_cell.length_c   1.000
_cell.angle_alpha   90.00
_cell.angle_beta   90.00
_cell.angle_gamma   90.00
#
_symmetry.space_group_name_H-M   'P 1'
#
loop_
_entity.id
_entity.type
_entity.pdbx_description
1 polymer ?
#
loop_
_entity_poly.entity_id
_entity_poly.type
_entity_poly.pdbx_seq_one_letter_code
_entity_poly.pdbx_strand_id
1 'polypeptide(L)'
;MTNSNIRLYILGFLAFFASLIQNIYTPIIPRLYDDFQVPLFWINATVGGFIFIVAVMQIVLGRSIDSRDSKKVLLTGLGIVIISSFICAMTHNFILFAISRLFQAIGCGIIPLVTLTLLAKLSTDNGRAQAMANYQIFLSCAPALAPILGSTLGARWDYIGIFSFLLVISIVLFLIIFFIDIPNVEKGIVKLTEKIEEKYLIDKVFITLVTLGFLIFLTYFSILVYLPTLLNNTYDIGVGISGVLFLPITVSVILGSLFYKRLSKKYNEIMILRVTITGFAIFTLLFGWL
;
A
#
# COMPACT_ATOMS: atom_id res chain seq x y z
N MET A 1 -6.99 -21.59 -18.92
CA MET A 1 -6.29 -21.03 -17.75
C MET A 1 -6.41 -22.03 -16.62
N THR A 2 -5.33 -22.56 -16.11
CA THR A 2 -5.39 -23.52 -15.00
C THR A 2 -5.86 -22.80 -13.73
N ASN A 3 -6.61 -23.48 -12.86
CA ASN A 3 -7.12 -22.94 -11.58
C ASN A 3 -6.01 -22.28 -10.72
N SER A 4 -4.76 -22.70 -10.89
CA SER A 4 -3.59 -22.12 -10.24
C SER A 4 -3.33 -20.65 -10.66
N ASN A 5 -3.41 -20.34 -11.95
CA ASN A 5 -3.15 -18.99 -12.45
C ASN A 5 -4.21 -17.98 -11.98
N ILE A 6 -5.48 -18.38 -11.92
CA ILE A 6 -6.58 -17.53 -11.44
C ILE A 6 -6.33 -17.14 -9.97
N ARG A 7 -5.91 -18.09 -9.12
CA ARG A 7 -5.59 -17.82 -7.71
C ARG A 7 -4.46 -16.80 -7.56
N LEU A 8 -3.41 -16.90 -8.37
CA LEU A 8 -2.28 -15.96 -8.35
C LEU A 8 -2.72 -14.52 -8.73
N TYR A 9 -3.60 -14.38 -9.72
CA TYR A 9 -4.14 -13.06 -10.10
C TYR A 9 -5.04 -12.46 -9.02
N ILE A 10 -5.88 -13.27 -8.36
CA ILE A 10 -6.73 -12.82 -7.25
C ILE A 10 -5.87 -12.34 -6.08
N LEU A 11 -4.81 -13.08 -5.74
CA LEU A 11 -3.86 -12.69 -4.70
C LEU A 11 -3.15 -11.37 -5.08
N GLY A 12 -2.72 -11.21 -6.33
CA GLY A 12 -2.16 -9.95 -6.83
C GLY A 12 -3.15 -8.79 -6.69
N PHE A 13 -4.42 -9.01 -7.05
CA PHE A 13 -5.46 -7.99 -6.94
C PHE A 13 -5.77 -7.61 -5.49
N LEU A 14 -5.70 -8.54 -4.55
CA LEU A 14 -5.82 -8.25 -3.12
C LEU A 14 -4.70 -7.33 -2.62
N ALA A 15 -3.47 -7.54 -3.06
CA ALA A 15 -2.35 -6.66 -2.74
C ALA A 15 -2.55 -5.26 -3.34
N PHE A 16 -2.97 -5.18 -4.60
CA PHE A 16 -3.38 -3.93 -5.25
C PHE A 16 -4.45 -3.21 -4.43
N PHE A 17 -5.51 -3.91 -4.04
CA PHE A 17 -6.63 -3.35 -3.29
C PHE A 17 -6.20 -2.80 -1.92
N ALA A 18 -5.36 -3.52 -1.17
CA ALA A 18 -4.83 -3.03 0.10
C ALA A 18 -4.01 -1.75 -0.08
N SER A 19 -3.16 -1.69 -1.11
CA SER A 19 -2.41 -0.48 -1.44
C SER A 19 -3.30 0.66 -1.96
N LEU A 20 -4.38 0.32 -2.67
CA LEU A 20 -5.39 1.29 -3.11
C LEU A 20 -6.08 1.96 -1.91
N ILE A 21 -6.53 1.19 -0.92
CA ILE A 21 -7.16 1.71 0.31
C ILE A 21 -6.25 2.72 1.01
N GLN A 22 -4.96 2.46 1.04
CA GLN A 22 -3.98 3.31 1.71
C GLN A 22 -3.88 4.69 1.05
N ASN A 23 -3.97 4.76 -0.28
CA ASN A 23 -3.62 5.95 -1.05
C ASN A 23 -4.82 6.71 -1.65
N ILE A 24 -6.00 6.08 -1.74
CA ILE A 24 -7.13 6.59 -2.53
C ILE A 24 -7.73 7.91 -2.00
N TYR A 25 -7.68 8.15 -0.70
CA TYR A 25 -8.31 9.35 -0.15
C TYR A 25 -7.36 10.56 0.00
N THR A 26 -6.09 10.36 -0.29
CA THR A 26 -5.07 11.42 -0.20
C THR A 26 -5.43 12.69 -0.99
N PRO A 27 -5.97 12.61 -2.22
CA PRO A 27 -6.32 13.80 -2.99
C PRO A 27 -7.45 14.65 -2.40
N ILE A 28 -8.29 14.06 -1.54
CA ILE A 28 -9.43 14.76 -0.94
C ILE A 28 -9.16 15.31 0.46
N ILE A 29 -7.92 15.25 0.93
CA ILE A 29 -7.54 15.78 2.26
C ILE A 29 -8.00 17.22 2.48
N PRO A 30 -7.82 18.17 1.52
CA PRO A 30 -8.32 19.52 1.68
C PRO A 30 -9.84 19.58 1.88
N ARG A 31 -10.58 18.74 1.15
CA ARG A 31 -12.04 18.68 1.23
C ARG A 31 -12.55 18.11 2.55
N LEU A 32 -11.83 17.15 3.12
CA LEU A 32 -12.14 16.63 4.46
C LEU A 32 -12.04 17.71 5.55
N TYR A 33 -11.19 18.72 5.36
CA TYR A 33 -11.15 19.89 6.22
C TYR A 33 -12.50 20.64 6.19
N ASP A 34 -13.04 20.84 4.99
CA ASP A 34 -14.31 21.54 4.82
C ASP A 34 -15.50 20.71 5.33
N ASP A 35 -15.47 19.38 5.11
CA ASP A 35 -16.56 18.47 5.48
C ASP A 35 -16.65 18.27 7.00
N PHE A 36 -15.51 18.13 7.68
CA PHE A 36 -15.45 17.83 9.13
C PHE A 36 -15.17 19.05 10.00
N GLN A 37 -14.78 20.18 9.43
CA GLN A 37 -14.45 21.43 10.15
C GLN A 37 -13.41 21.22 11.26
N VAL A 38 -12.37 20.37 10.99
CA VAL A 38 -11.29 20.07 11.93
C VAL A 38 -9.95 20.49 11.35
N PRO A 39 -8.99 20.90 12.19
CA PRO A 39 -7.65 21.27 11.73
C PRO A 39 -7.01 20.21 10.85
N LEU A 40 -6.36 20.63 9.76
CA LEU A 40 -5.69 19.77 8.78
C LEU A 40 -4.67 18.82 9.43
N PHE A 41 -4.10 19.23 10.56
CA PHE A 41 -3.21 18.38 11.37
C PHE A 41 -3.87 17.04 11.74
N TRP A 42 -5.12 17.06 12.22
CA TRP A 42 -5.82 15.82 12.62
C TRP A 42 -6.17 14.96 11.43
N ILE A 43 -6.51 15.56 10.28
CA ILE A 43 -6.77 14.81 9.05
C ILE A 43 -5.49 14.12 8.58
N ASN A 44 -4.36 14.83 8.54
CA ASN A 44 -3.07 14.26 8.19
C ASN A 44 -2.60 13.21 9.21
N ALA A 45 -2.95 13.38 10.49
CA ALA A 45 -2.67 12.38 11.53
C ALA A 45 -3.38 11.04 11.26
N THR A 46 -4.55 11.05 10.60
CA THR A 46 -5.21 9.80 10.19
C THR A 46 -4.41 9.06 9.11
N VAL A 47 -3.71 9.79 8.22
CA VAL A 47 -2.83 9.19 7.20
C VAL A 47 -1.61 8.55 7.85
N GLY A 48 -0.91 9.30 8.67
CA GLY A 48 0.28 8.81 9.38
C GLY A 48 -0.05 7.66 10.32
N GLY A 49 -1.13 7.78 11.10
CA GLY A 49 -1.62 6.73 11.99
C GLY A 49 -2.01 5.45 11.25
N PHE A 50 -2.65 5.59 10.08
CA PHE A 50 -2.96 4.45 9.22
C PHE A 50 -1.70 3.68 8.81
N ILE A 51 -0.70 4.39 8.27
CA ILE A 51 0.56 3.79 7.83
C ILE A 51 1.29 3.13 9.01
N PHE A 52 1.30 3.80 10.16
CA PHE A 52 1.91 3.27 11.40
C PHE A 52 1.25 1.95 11.82
N ILE A 53 -0.08 1.89 11.87
CA ILE A 53 -0.80 0.67 12.24
C ILE A 53 -0.57 -0.45 11.22
N VAL A 54 -0.58 -0.16 9.92
CA VAL A 54 -0.23 -1.13 8.87
C VAL A 54 1.14 -1.75 9.14
N ALA A 55 2.15 -0.92 9.43
CA ALA A 55 3.51 -1.38 9.73
C ALA A 55 3.57 -2.24 11.00
N VAL A 56 2.92 -1.81 12.08
CA VAL A 56 2.83 -2.57 13.34
C VAL A 56 2.16 -3.92 13.10
N MET A 57 1.06 -3.96 12.36
CA MET A 57 0.35 -5.21 12.06
C MET A 57 1.20 -6.17 11.23
N GLN A 58 1.99 -5.68 10.29
CA GLN A 58 2.92 -6.51 9.51
C GLN A 58 4.03 -7.12 10.38
N ILE A 59 4.54 -6.37 11.36
CA ILE A 59 5.55 -6.88 12.29
C ILE A 59 4.93 -7.91 13.25
N VAL A 60 3.80 -7.59 13.87
CA VAL A 60 3.13 -8.44 14.86
C VAL A 60 2.65 -9.75 14.25
N LEU A 61 2.06 -9.70 13.06
CA LEU A 61 1.53 -10.89 12.40
C LEU A 61 2.58 -11.66 11.62
N GLY A 62 3.67 -11.04 11.21
CA GLY A 62 4.69 -11.66 10.36
C GLY A 62 5.22 -12.97 10.94
N ARG A 63 5.38 -13.05 12.26
CA ARG A 63 5.85 -14.26 12.95
C ARG A 63 4.76 -15.33 13.13
N SER A 64 3.49 -14.94 13.22
CA SER A 64 2.41 -15.87 13.56
C SER A 64 1.56 -16.33 12.38
N ILE A 65 1.74 -15.72 11.21
CA ILE A 65 0.89 -15.96 10.05
C ILE A 65 1.09 -17.34 9.44
N ASP A 66 2.32 -17.87 9.53
CA ASP A 66 2.67 -19.17 8.95
C ASP A 66 2.01 -20.34 9.66
N SER A 67 1.63 -20.16 10.94
CA SER A 67 0.96 -21.17 11.76
C SER A 67 -0.57 -21.11 11.69
N ARG A 68 -1.14 -20.08 11.07
CA ARG A 68 -2.59 -19.84 11.03
C ARG A 68 -3.17 -20.24 9.67
N ASP A 69 -4.48 -20.51 9.67
CA ASP A 69 -5.26 -20.71 8.46
C ASP A 69 -5.29 -19.40 7.64
N SER A 70 -4.52 -19.36 6.57
CA SER A 70 -4.35 -18.16 5.73
C SER A 70 -5.68 -17.65 5.18
N LYS A 71 -6.63 -18.54 4.84
CA LYS A 71 -7.96 -18.15 4.36
C LYS A 71 -8.77 -17.42 5.43
N LYS A 72 -8.78 -17.95 6.65
CA LYS A 72 -9.49 -17.33 7.78
C LYS A 72 -8.90 -15.97 8.13
N VAL A 73 -7.57 -15.86 8.17
CA VAL A 73 -6.88 -14.59 8.46
C VAL A 73 -7.18 -13.55 7.38
N LEU A 74 -7.20 -13.95 6.10
CA LEU A 74 -7.53 -13.07 4.98
C LEU A 74 -8.99 -12.59 5.03
N LEU A 75 -9.94 -13.49 5.32
CA LEU A 75 -11.35 -13.15 5.50
C LEU A 75 -11.55 -12.21 6.71
N THR A 76 -10.82 -12.41 7.80
CA THR A 76 -10.83 -11.50 8.95
C THR A 76 -10.35 -10.11 8.55
N GLY A 77 -9.23 -10.01 7.81
CA GLY A 77 -8.71 -8.73 7.31
C GLY A 77 -9.71 -8.01 6.41
N LEU A 78 -10.33 -8.72 5.46
CA LEU A 78 -11.37 -8.17 4.58
C LEU A 78 -12.62 -7.77 5.37
N GLY A 79 -13.05 -8.56 6.35
CA GLY A 79 -14.18 -8.24 7.24
C GLY A 79 -13.96 -6.94 8.02
N ILE A 80 -12.75 -6.73 8.54
CA ILE A 80 -12.36 -5.47 9.18
C ILE A 80 -12.47 -4.30 8.20
N VAL A 81 -11.97 -4.47 6.96
CA VAL A 81 -12.05 -3.43 5.94
C VAL A 81 -13.50 -3.13 5.57
N ILE A 82 -14.37 -4.12 5.45
CA ILE A 82 -15.80 -3.94 5.16
C ILE A 82 -16.46 -3.09 6.25
N ILE A 83 -16.33 -3.50 7.51
CA ILE A 83 -16.96 -2.79 8.64
C ILE A 83 -16.45 -1.37 8.73
N SER A 84 -15.13 -1.18 8.65
CA SER A 84 -14.52 0.15 8.73
C SER A 84 -14.91 1.06 7.56
N SER A 85 -14.94 0.52 6.33
CA SER A 85 -15.37 1.29 5.15
C SER A 85 -16.84 1.70 5.25
N PHE A 86 -17.69 0.82 5.75
CA PHE A 86 -19.10 1.12 6.00
C PHE A 86 -19.26 2.26 7.00
N ILE A 87 -18.57 2.19 8.15
CA ILE A 87 -18.64 3.26 9.16
C ILE A 87 -18.09 4.57 8.60
N CYS A 88 -16.94 4.54 7.89
CA CYS A 88 -16.37 5.74 7.27
C CYS A 88 -17.31 6.38 6.24
N ALA A 89 -18.09 5.57 5.49
CA ALA A 89 -19.05 6.07 4.51
C ALA A 89 -20.31 6.69 5.15
N MET A 90 -20.69 6.23 6.35
CA MET A 90 -21.94 6.62 7.00
C MET A 90 -21.76 7.73 8.04
N THR A 91 -20.56 7.98 8.53
CA THR A 91 -20.34 8.90 9.64
C THR A 91 -20.04 10.33 9.17
N HIS A 92 -20.65 11.30 9.85
CA HIS A 92 -20.29 12.72 9.76
C HIS A 92 -19.48 13.20 10.97
N ASN A 93 -19.15 12.30 11.90
CA ASN A 93 -18.33 12.61 13.06
C ASN A 93 -16.87 12.27 12.77
N PHE A 94 -15.98 13.27 12.85
CA PHE A 94 -14.55 13.08 12.58
C PHE A 94 -13.88 12.05 13.49
N ILE A 95 -14.21 12.02 14.78
CA ILE A 95 -13.60 11.07 15.73
C ILE A 95 -13.94 9.64 15.33
N LEU A 96 -15.20 9.38 15.01
CA LEU A 96 -15.65 8.06 14.56
C LEU A 96 -15.02 7.69 13.22
N PHE A 97 -14.90 8.64 12.29
CA PHE A 97 -14.19 8.48 11.03
C PHE A 97 -12.72 8.09 11.27
N ALA A 98 -12.00 8.85 12.11
CA ALA A 98 -10.60 8.62 12.41
C ALA A 98 -10.37 7.25 13.05
N ILE A 99 -11.15 6.88 14.05
CA ILE A 99 -11.09 5.57 14.72
C ILE A 99 -11.34 4.45 13.69
N SER A 100 -12.39 4.58 12.87
CA SER A 100 -12.71 3.58 11.86
C SER A 100 -11.63 3.46 10.80
N ARG A 101 -10.99 4.58 10.43
CA ARG A 101 -9.85 4.62 9.52
C ARG A 101 -8.63 3.90 10.08
N LEU A 102 -8.32 4.11 11.37
CA LEU A 102 -7.25 3.39 12.05
C LEU A 102 -7.57 1.89 12.19
N PHE A 103 -8.84 1.55 12.41
CA PHE A 103 -9.27 0.14 12.44
C PHE A 103 -9.17 -0.51 11.05
N GLN A 104 -9.48 0.21 9.97
CA GLN A 104 -9.29 -0.24 8.60
C GLN A 104 -7.82 -0.57 8.29
N ALA A 105 -6.88 0.17 8.88
CA ALA A 105 -5.45 -0.07 8.73
C ALA A 105 -5.02 -1.46 9.23
N ILE A 106 -5.69 -2.01 10.26
CA ILE A 106 -5.46 -3.38 10.73
C ILE A 106 -5.72 -4.38 9.60
N GLY A 107 -6.88 -4.28 8.96
CA GLY A 107 -7.22 -5.13 7.81
C GLY A 107 -6.25 -4.97 6.64
N CYS A 108 -5.85 -3.71 6.34
CA CYS A 108 -4.87 -3.41 5.30
C CYS A 108 -3.46 -3.92 5.61
N GLY A 109 -3.08 -4.07 6.86
CA GLY A 109 -1.82 -4.70 7.26
C GLY A 109 -1.83 -6.22 7.07
N ILE A 110 -2.98 -6.85 7.33
CA ILE A 110 -3.19 -8.30 7.20
C ILE A 110 -3.13 -8.76 5.74
N ILE A 111 -3.87 -8.09 4.85
CA ILE A 111 -4.12 -8.55 3.48
C ILE A 111 -2.82 -8.75 2.67
N PRO A 112 -1.89 -7.78 2.54
CA PRO A 112 -0.67 -7.95 1.77
C PRO A 112 0.24 -9.05 2.34
N LEU A 113 0.32 -9.14 3.66
CA LEU A 113 1.16 -10.10 4.36
C LEU A 113 0.70 -11.54 4.08
N VAL A 114 -0.61 -11.82 4.25
CA VAL A 114 -1.19 -13.14 3.95
C VAL A 114 -1.06 -13.47 2.47
N THR A 115 -1.32 -12.48 1.62
CA THR A 115 -1.24 -12.64 0.17
C THR A 115 0.17 -13.03 -0.27
N LEU A 116 1.19 -12.34 0.25
CA LEU A 116 2.59 -12.63 -0.05
C LEU A 116 2.99 -14.05 0.42
N THR A 117 2.56 -14.44 1.62
CA THR A 117 2.80 -15.77 2.18
C THR A 117 2.14 -16.85 1.34
N LEU A 118 0.87 -16.66 0.95
CA LEU A 118 0.16 -17.60 0.08
C LEU A 118 0.81 -17.71 -1.29
N LEU A 119 1.22 -16.59 -1.86
CA LEU A 119 1.88 -16.55 -3.16
C LEU A 119 3.20 -17.35 -3.13
N ALA A 120 3.98 -17.18 -2.05
CA ALA A 120 5.23 -17.91 -1.84
C ALA A 120 5.00 -19.43 -1.70
N LYS A 121 3.92 -19.83 -1.02
CA LYS A 121 3.56 -21.24 -0.77
C LYS A 121 2.93 -21.93 -2.00
N LEU A 122 2.15 -21.21 -2.80
CA LEU A 122 1.44 -21.76 -3.96
C LEU A 122 2.29 -21.77 -5.24
N SER A 123 3.41 -21.06 -5.25
CA SER A 123 4.29 -21.01 -6.41
C SER A 123 5.31 -22.14 -6.36
N THR A 124 5.53 -22.80 -7.51
CA THR A 124 6.63 -23.74 -7.69
C THR A 124 7.98 -23.01 -7.67
N ASP A 125 9.08 -23.68 -7.34
CA ASP A 125 10.40 -23.04 -7.26
C ASP A 125 10.75 -22.26 -8.54
N ASN A 126 10.45 -22.81 -9.72
CA ASN A 126 10.70 -22.15 -11.01
C ASN A 126 9.71 -20.98 -11.28
N GLY A 127 8.52 -20.97 -10.69
CA GLY A 127 7.49 -19.95 -10.87
C GLY A 127 7.48 -18.87 -9.79
N ARG A 128 8.19 -19.06 -8.69
CA ARG A 128 8.17 -18.19 -7.52
C ARG A 128 8.65 -16.76 -7.83
N ALA A 129 9.76 -16.65 -8.56
CA ALA A 129 10.28 -15.34 -8.96
C ALA A 129 9.27 -14.56 -9.85
N GLN A 130 8.60 -15.25 -10.78
CA GLN A 130 7.58 -14.64 -11.63
C GLN A 130 6.34 -14.24 -10.83
N ALA A 131 5.89 -15.07 -9.90
CA ALA A 131 4.75 -14.77 -9.04
C ALA A 131 5.01 -13.55 -8.14
N MET A 132 6.21 -13.44 -7.56
CA MET A 132 6.65 -12.29 -6.77
C MET A 132 6.76 -11.03 -7.63
N ALA A 133 7.27 -11.13 -8.87
CA ALA A 133 7.33 -10.01 -9.79
C ALA A 133 5.93 -9.51 -10.16
N ASN A 134 4.99 -10.41 -10.44
CA ASN A 134 3.60 -10.05 -10.72
C ASN A 134 2.94 -9.38 -9.50
N TYR A 135 3.15 -9.91 -8.30
CA TYR A 135 2.67 -9.30 -7.06
C TYR A 135 3.18 -7.86 -6.91
N GLN A 136 4.47 -7.64 -7.16
CA GLN A 136 5.07 -6.31 -7.07
C GLN A 136 4.49 -5.34 -8.10
N ILE A 137 4.20 -5.82 -9.32
CA ILE A 137 3.52 -5.01 -10.35
C ILE A 137 2.14 -4.57 -9.84
N PHE A 138 1.32 -5.49 -9.33
CA PHE A 138 0.01 -5.16 -8.79
C PHE A 138 0.10 -4.15 -7.64
N LEU A 139 1.02 -4.36 -6.71
CA LEU A 139 1.24 -3.47 -5.57
C LEU A 139 1.63 -2.06 -6.02
N SER A 140 2.50 -1.94 -7.04
CA SER A 140 3.00 -0.67 -7.57
C SER A 140 1.97 0.08 -8.44
N CYS A 141 0.99 -0.62 -9.03
CA CYS A 141 -0.07 0.03 -9.80
C CYS A 141 -1.06 0.82 -8.92
N ALA A 142 -1.21 0.45 -7.66
CA ALA A 142 -2.19 1.08 -6.78
C ALA A 142 -1.89 2.55 -6.46
N PRO A 143 -0.68 2.95 -6.03
CA PRO A 143 -0.33 4.37 -5.85
C PRO A 143 -0.51 5.20 -7.12
N ALA A 144 -0.49 4.52 -8.27
CA ALA A 144 -0.74 5.08 -9.59
C ALA A 144 -2.19 5.49 -9.82
N LEU A 145 -3.05 4.54 -9.57
CA LEU A 145 -4.48 4.65 -9.88
C LEU A 145 -5.26 5.28 -8.73
N ALA A 146 -4.78 5.12 -7.50
CA ALA A 146 -5.47 5.59 -6.30
C ALA A 146 -5.78 7.10 -6.32
N PRO A 147 -4.83 8.00 -6.65
CA PRO A 147 -5.14 9.44 -6.69
C PRO A 147 -6.16 9.79 -7.77
N ILE A 148 -6.13 9.13 -8.92
CA ILE A 148 -7.09 9.37 -10.00
C ILE A 148 -8.50 8.93 -9.59
N LEU A 149 -8.61 7.71 -9.06
CA LEU A 149 -9.89 7.20 -8.56
C LEU A 149 -10.40 8.04 -7.37
N GLY A 150 -9.51 8.37 -6.45
CA GLY A 150 -9.84 9.17 -5.28
C GLY A 150 -10.32 10.57 -5.64
N SER A 151 -9.64 11.26 -6.56
CA SER A 151 -10.02 12.59 -7.00
C SER A 151 -11.33 12.58 -7.79
N THR A 152 -11.55 11.60 -8.67
CA THR A 152 -12.78 11.51 -9.47
C THR A 152 -14.00 11.15 -8.62
N LEU A 153 -13.86 10.19 -7.69
CA LEU A 153 -14.92 9.83 -6.76
C LEU A 153 -15.19 10.96 -5.76
N GLY A 154 -14.12 11.52 -5.20
CA GLY A 154 -14.21 12.61 -4.23
C GLY A 154 -14.76 13.91 -4.80
N ALA A 155 -14.50 14.23 -6.08
CA ALA A 155 -15.07 15.39 -6.72
C ALA A 155 -16.59 15.29 -6.92
N ARG A 156 -17.14 14.06 -7.05
CA ARG A 156 -18.57 13.84 -7.31
C ARG A 156 -19.39 13.50 -6.05
N TRP A 157 -18.81 12.74 -5.15
CA TRP A 157 -19.53 12.13 -4.01
C TRP A 157 -18.77 12.25 -2.68
N ASP A 158 -17.82 13.17 -2.59
CA ASP A 158 -17.01 13.43 -1.41
C ASP A 158 -16.31 12.17 -0.86
N TYR A 159 -15.92 12.16 0.41
CA TYR A 159 -15.34 10.98 1.05
C TYR A 159 -16.32 9.80 1.08
N ILE A 160 -17.64 10.08 1.11
CA ILE A 160 -18.69 9.03 1.12
C ILE A 160 -18.57 8.15 -0.12
N GLY A 161 -18.36 8.76 -1.31
CA GLY A 161 -18.19 8.00 -2.56
C GLY A 161 -16.97 7.11 -2.54
N ILE A 162 -15.85 7.58 -1.99
CA ILE A 162 -14.62 6.79 -1.89
C ILE A 162 -14.82 5.58 -0.98
N PHE A 163 -15.36 5.80 0.23
CA PHE A 163 -15.53 4.72 1.19
C PHE A 163 -16.64 3.73 0.79
N SER A 164 -17.69 4.20 0.10
CA SER A 164 -18.69 3.33 -0.51
C SER A 164 -18.10 2.45 -1.62
N PHE A 165 -17.25 3.00 -2.48
CA PHE A 165 -16.52 2.24 -3.50
C PHE A 165 -15.62 1.17 -2.86
N LEU A 166 -14.86 1.53 -1.82
CA LEU A 166 -14.02 0.58 -1.08
C LEU A 166 -14.86 -0.51 -0.41
N LEU A 167 -16.02 -0.17 0.14
CA LEU A 167 -16.97 -1.11 0.73
C LEU A 167 -17.43 -2.15 -0.30
N VAL A 168 -17.90 -1.70 -1.46
CA VAL A 168 -18.39 -2.60 -2.51
C VAL A 168 -17.29 -3.56 -2.97
N ILE A 169 -16.08 -3.06 -3.26
CA ILE A 169 -14.97 -3.91 -3.69
C ILE A 169 -14.56 -4.89 -2.59
N SER A 170 -14.51 -4.45 -1.32
CA SER A 170 -14.15 -5.34 -0.22
C SER A 170 -15.16 -6.46 -0.01
N ILE A 171 -16.46 -6.19 -0.19
CA ILE A 171 -17.51 -7.23 -0.14
C ILE A 171 -17.32 -8.23 -1.29
N VAL A 172 -17.10 -7.73 -2.52
CA VAL A 172 -16.87 -8.61 -3.69
C VAL A 172 -15.64 -9.51 -3.46
N LEU A 173 -14.54 -8.94 -2.99
CA LEU A 173 -13.31 -9.70 -2.69
C LEU A 173 -13.53 -10.69 -1.54
N PHE A 174 -14.27 -10.32 -0.52
CA PHE A 174 -14.63 -11.21 0.59
C PHE A 174 -15.41 -12.43 0.07
N LEU A 175 -16.43 -12.21 -0.77
CA LEU A 175 -17.21 -13.28 -1.37
C LEU A 175 -16.36 -14.18 -2.28
N ILE A 176 -15.50 -13.59 -3.12
CA ILE A 176 -14.57 -14.34 -3.96
C ILE A 176 -13.68 -15.26 -3.11
N ILE A 177 -13.06 -14.72 -2.04
CA ILE A 177 -12.20 -15.51 -1.16
C ILE A 177 -12.97 -16.53 -0.34
N PHE A 178 -14.21 -16.23 0.03
CA PHE A 178 -15.07 -17.15 0.77
C PHE A 178 -15.38 -18.40 -0.04
N PHE A 179 -15.71 -18.25 -1.34
CA PHE A 179 -16.07 -19.36 -2.23
C PHE A 179 -14.87 -20.06 -2.88
N ILE A 180 -13.71 -19.39 -2.98
CA ILE A 180 -12.51 -20.03 -3.51
C ILE A 180 -11.90 -20.96 -2.46
N ASP A 181 -11.59 -22.17 -2.89
CA ASP A 181 -10.80 -23.09 -2.10
C ASP A 181 -9.32 -22.69 -2.16
N ILE A 182 -8.80 -22.19 -1.03
CA ILE A 182 -7.40 -21.88 -0.84
C ILE A 182 -6.80 -23.06 -0.07
N PRO A 183 -5.92 -23.85 -0.69
CA PRO A 183 -5.36 -25.01 -0.01
C PRO A 183 -4.60 -24.58 1.25
N ASN A 184 -4.91 -25.22 2.37
CA ASN A 184 -4.09 -25.14 3.56
C ASN A 184 -2.76 -25.81 3.25
N VAL A 185 -1.74 -25.01 2.96
CA VAL A 185 -0.39 -25.52 2.71
C VAL A 185 0.19 -25.91 4.07
N GLU A 186 0.33 -27.22 4.27
CA GLU A 186 0.87 -27.78 5.51
C GLU A 186 2.24 -27.20 5.86
N LYS A 187 2.54 -27.21 7.17
CA LYS A 187 3.70 -26.62 7.87
C LYS A 187 5.09 -27.07 7.38
N GLY A 188 5.19 -27.76 6.23
CA GLY A 188 6.39 -28.46 5.79
C GLY A 188 7.54 -27.62 5.21
N ILE A 189 7.31 -26.37 4.80
CA ILE A 189 8.31 -25.59 4.03
C ILE A 189 9.08 -24.56 4.87
N VAL A 190 8.68 -24.32 6.12
CA VAL A 190 9.26 -23.25 6.98
C VAL A 190 10.53 -23.66 7.73
N LYS A 191 11.07 -24.87 7.50
CA LYS A 191 12.36 -25.28 8.15
C LYS A 191 13.60 -24.52 7.69
N LEU A 192 13.50 -23.65 6.67
CA LEU A 192 14.63 -22.86 6.17
C LEU A 192 14.79 -21.49 6.86
N THR A 193 13.84 -21.08 7.70
CA THR A 193 13.90 -19.75 8.37
C THR A 193 14.36 -19.84 9.83
N GLU A 194 14.63 -21.03 10.35
CA GLU A 194 14.96 -21.23 11.78
C GLU A 194 16.39 -20.89 12.20
N LYS A 195 17.24 -20.43 11.30
CA LYS A 195 18.58 -19.93 11.64
C LYS A 195 18.98 -18.69 10.86
N ILE A 196 18.15 -17.64 10.86
CA ILE A 196 18.71 -16.30 10.76
C ILE A 196 19.24 -16.02 12.16
N GLU A 197 20.52 -16.30 12.37
CA GLU A 197 21.21 -15.96 13.61
C GLU A 197 20.94 -14.48 13.88
N GLU A 198 20.56 -14.13 15.11
CA GLU A 198 20.35 -12.74 15.60
C GLU A 198 21.52 -11.79 15.25
N LYS A 199 22.67 -12.34 14.95
CA LYS A 199 23.89 -11.66 14.50
C LYS A 199 23.71 -10.84 13.21
N TYR A 200 22.79 -11.20 12.30
CA TYR A 200 22.55 -10.44 11.06
C TYR A 200 21.65 -9.23 11.24
N LEU A 201 20.86 -9.14 12.31
CA LEU A 201 20.00 -8.00 12.62
C LEU A 201 20.78 -6.75 13.04
N ILE A 202 22.07 -6.87 13.39
CA ILE A 202 22.94 -5.78 13.84
C ILE A 202 24.04 -5.45 12.80
N ASP A 203 23.95 -6.02 11.59
CA ASP A 203 24.91 -5.68 10.55
C ASP A 203 24.73 -4.22 10.13
N LYS A 204 25.86 -3.48 10.08
CA LYS A 204 25.89 -2.07 9.65
C LYS A 204 25.26 -1.87 8.28
N VAL A 205 25.43 -2.83 7.35
CA VAL A 205 24.85 -2.77 6.00
C VAL A 205 23.33 -2.84 6.09
N PHE A 206 22.79 -3.78 6.89
CA PHE A 206 21.35 -3.92 7.09
C PHE A 206 20.73 -2.64 7.69
N ILE A 207 21.33 -2.11 8.77
CA ILE A 207 20.87 -0.87 9.42
C ILE A 207 20.91 0.30 8.43
N THR A 208 21.99 0.42 7.65
CA THR A 208 22.11 1.48 6.63
C THR A 208 21.02 1.37 5.57
N LEU A 209 20.73 0.19 5.05
CA LEU A 209 19.68 -0.04 4.04
C LEU A 209 18.28 0.25 4.60
N VAL A 210 18.00 -0.17 5.83
CA VAL A 210 16.73 0.11 6.50
C VAL A 210 16.55 1.61 6.74
N THR A 211 17.58 2.30 7.24
CA THR A 211 17.56 3.76 7.46
C THR A 211 17.36 4.51 6.15
N LEU A 212 18.04 4.08 5.10
CA LEU A 212 17.89 4.65 3.76
C LEU A 212 16.46 4.47 3.23
N GLY A 213 15.91 3.25 3.33
CA GLY A 213 14.53 2.97 2.97
C GLY A 213 13.55 3.84 3.74
N PHE A 214 13.76 3.99 5.05
CA PHE A 214 12.94 4.86 5.90
C PHE A 214 12.97 6.33 5.41
N LEU A 215 14.14 6.88 5.13
CA LEU A 215 14.27 8.27 4.65
C LEU A 215 13.62 8.48 3.28
N ILE A 216 13.78 7.54 2.36
CA ILE A 216 13.15 7.60 1.03
C ILE A 216 11.62 7.58 1.17
N PHE A 217 11.08 6.66 1.96
CA PHE A 217 9.63 6.57 2.19
C PHE A 217 9.09 7.78 2.95
N LEU A 218 9.81 8.29 3.94
CA LEU A 218 9.46 9.52 4.66
C LEU A 218 9.27 10.69 3.68
N THR A 219 10.27 10.92 2.80
CA THR A 219 10.20 11.99 1.80
C THR A 219 9.07 11.75 0.80
N TYR A 220 8.93 10.53 0.28
CA TYR A 220 7.88 10.16 -0.66
C TYR A 220 6.48 10.44 -0.10
N PHE A 221 6.18 9.96 1.11
CA PHE A 221 4.88 10.16 1.73
C PHE A 221 4.64 11.60 2.15
N SER A 222 5.68 12.34 2.55
CA SER A 222 5.56 13.77 2.85
C SER A 222 5.11 14.55 1.62
N ILE A 223 5.72 14.30 0.46
CA ILE A 223 5.32 14.91 -0.81
C ILE A 223 3.90 14.47 -1.20
N LEU A 224 3.61 13.16 -1.12
CA LEU A 224 2.31 12.60 -1.51
C LEU A 224 1.15 13.21 -0.71
N VAL A 225 1.35 13.41 0.59
CA VAL A 225 0.31 13.93 1.50
C VAL A 225 0.18 15.46 1.38
N TYR A 226 1.30 16.17 1.21
CA TYR A 226 1.30 17.63 1.16
C TYR A 226 0.89 18.18 -0.21
N LEU A 227 1.21 17.48 -1.30
CA LEU A 227 0.98 17.95 -2.67
C LEU A 227 -0.48 18.34 -2.95
N PRO A 228 -1.52 17.57 -2.58
CA PRO A 228 -2.92 17.98 -2.81
C PRO A 228 -3.27 19.29 -2.12
N THR A 229 -2.78 19.46 -0.89
CA THR A 229 -3.01 20.68 -0.11
C THR A 229 -2.32 21.88 -0.75
N LEU A 230 -1.08 21.72 -1.22
CA LEU A 230 -0.34 22.75 -1.93
C LEU A 230 -1.06 23.15 -3.23
N LEU A 231 -1.49 22.18 -4.03
CA LEU A 231 -2.18 22.41 -5.30
C LEU A 231 -3.51 23.14 -5.10
N ASN A 232 -4.25 22.79 -4.06
CA ASN A 232 -5.53 23.41 -3.77
C ASN A 232 -5.35 24.82 -3.16
N ASN A 233 -4.56 24.96 -2.10
CA ASN A 233 -4.48 26.19 -1.33
C ASN A 233 -3.61 27.28 -2.00
N THR A 234 -2.58 26.91 -2.75
CA THR A 234 -1.64 27.86 -3.35
C THR A 234 -1.94 28.12 -4.82
N TYR A 235 -2.37 27.10 -5.55
CA TYR A 235 -2.58 27.17 -6.99
C TYR A 235 -4.07 27.12 -7.40
N ASP A 236 -4.98 27.03 -6.43
CA ASP A 236 -6.44 26.97 -6.64
C ASP A 236 -6.89 25.83 -7.60
N ILE A 237 -6.13 24.74 -7.60
CA ILE A 237 -6.40 23.57 -8.43
C ILE A 237 -7.43 22.68 -7.73
N GLY A 238 -8.59 22.52 -8.35
CA GLY A 238 -9.66 21.67 -7.83
C GLY A 238 -9.26 20.19 -7.66
N VAL A 239 -9.88 19.52 -6.71
CA VAL A 239 -9.61 18.12 -6.33
C VAL A 239 -9.63 17.15 -7.52
N GLY A 240 -10.56 17.35 -8.47
CA GLY A 240 -10.68 16.50 -9.65
C GLY A 240 -9.45 16.51 -10.55
N ILE A 241 -8.77 17.67 -10.68
CA ILE A 241 -7.56 17.82 -11.49
C ILE A 241 -6.32 17.37 -10.71
N SER A 242 -6.31 17.57 -9.39
CA SER A 242 -5.20 17.17 -8.52
C SER A 242 -4.80 15.72 -8.71
N GLY A 243 -5.77 14.79 -8.88
CA GLY A 243 -5.51 13.38 -9.12
C GLY A 243 -4.71 13.12 -10.40
N VAL A 244 -4.96 13.87 -11.46
CA VAL A 244 -4.24 13.73 -12.74
C VAL A 244 -2.79 14.19 -12.60
N LEU A 245 -2.53 15.19 -11.76
CA LEU A 245 -1.18 15.70 -11.50
C LEU A 245 -0.29 14.71 -10.71
N PHE A 246 -0.85 13.63 -10.15
CA PHE A 246 -0.08 12.52 -9.60
C PHE A 246 0.42 11.53 -10.67
N LEU A 247 -0.10 11.59 -11.91
CA LEU A 247 0.34 10.70 -12.98
C LEU A 247 1.85 10.74 -13.25
N PRO A 248 2.54 11.90 -13.30
CA PRO A 248 3.98 11.93 -13.48
C PRO A 248 4.75 11.14 -12.41
N ILE A 249 4.32 11.22 -11.14
CA ILE A 249 4.93 10.47 -10.04
C ILE A 249 4.82 8.96 -10.30
N THR A 250 3.65 8.54 -10.74
CA THR A 250 3.35 7.14 -11.05
C THR A 250 4.13 6.63 -12.26
N VAL A 251 4.10 7.40 -13.35
CA VAL A 251 4.83 7.06 -14.58
C VAL A 251 6.31 6.94 -14.28
N SER A 252 6.88 7.81 -13.43
CA SER A 252 8.29 7.75 -13.04
C SER A 252 8.63 6.47 -12.25
N VAL A 253 7.73 5.96 -11.39
CA VAL A 253 7.94 4.68 -10.69
C VAL A 253 7.97 3.50 -11.67
N ILE A 254 7.06 3.49 -12.65
CA ILE A 254 7.03 2.45 -13.70
C ILE A 254 8.30 2.52 -14.55
N LEU A 255 8.64 3.71 -15.04
CA LEU A 255 9.85 3.92 -15.83
C LEU A 255 11.10 3.54 -15.05
N GLY A 256 11.21 3.97 -13.78
CA GLY A 256 12.31 3.61 -12.88
C GLY A 256 12.49 2.11 -12.76
N SER A 257 11.41 1.36 -12.60
CA SER A 257 11.43 -0.11 -12.52
C SER A 257 11.91 -0.75 -13.83
N LEU A 258 11.48 -0.22 -14.98
CA LEU A 258 11.92 -0.69 -16.29
C LEU A 258 13.40 -0.37 -16.56
N PHE A 259 13.84 0.83 -16.18
CA PHE A 259 15.25 1.23 -16.28
C PHE A 259 16.14 0.39 -15.36
N TYR A 260 15.71 0.14 -14.11
CA TYR A 260 16.44 -0.72 -13.17
C TYR A 260 16.70 -2.11 -13.78
N LYS A 261 15.67 -2.73 -14.37
CA LYS A 261 15.81 -4.04 -15.02
C LYS A 261 16.85 -4.06 -16.14
N ARG A 262 17.05 -2.95 -16.85
CA ARG A 262 18.08 -2.82 -17.90
C ARG A 262 19.46 -2.53 -17.30
N LEU A 263 19.52 -1.64 -16.31
CA LEU A 263 20.77 -1.22 -15.68
C LEU A 263 21.40 -2.33 -14.83
N SER A 264 20.57 -3.13 -14.09
CA SER A 264 21.05 -4.24 -13.28
C SER A 264 21.76 -5.35 -14.07
N LYS A 265 21.50 -5.43 -15.38
CA LYS A 265 22.24 -6.34 -16.27
C LYS A 265 23.63 -5.84 -16.66
N LYS A 266 23.89 -4.53 -16.55
CA LYS A 266 25.11 -3.89 -17.07
C LYS A 266 26.00 -3.33 -15.97
N TYR A 267 25.43 -2.90 -14.85
CA TYR A 267 26.13 -2.21 -13.78
C TYR A 267 25.93 -2.93 -12.43
N ASN A 268 26.91 -2.75 -11.53
CA ASN A 268 26.83 -3.28 -10.18
C ASN A 268 25.69 -2.58 -9.40
N GLU A 269 24.93 -3.35 -8.60
CA GLU A 269 23.81 -2.88 -7.80
C GLU A 269 24.20 -1.72 -6.87
N ILE A 270 25.40 -1.75 -6.28
CA ILE A 270 25.91 -0.68 -5.42
C ILE A 270 26.08 0.63 -6.21
N MET A 271 26.55 0.56 -7.47
CA MET A 271 26.70 1.73 -8.32
C MET A 271 25.35 2.34 -8.67
N ILE A 272 24.39 1.49 -9.06
CA ILE A 272 23.01 1.93 -9.35
C ILE A 272 22.42 2.61 -8.11
N LEU A 273 22.57 2.00 -6.93
CA LEU A 273 22.08 2.53 -5.67
C LEU A 273 22.69 3.93 -5.37
N ARG A 274 23.99 4.09 -5.52
CA ARG A 274 24.67 5.38 -5.29
C ARG A 274 24.15 6.47 -6.23
N VAL A 275 24.05 6.20 -7.52
CA VAL A 275 23.55 7.16 -8.50
C VAL A 275 22.11 7.55 -8.25
N THR A 276 21.24 6.59 -7.94
CA THR A 276 19.83 6.86 -7.65
C THR A 276 19.62 7.65 -6.36
N ILE A 277 20.39 7.36 -5.29
CA ILE A 277 20.33 8.13 -4.04
C ILE A 277 20.82 9.57 -4.27
N THR A 278 21.93 9.75 -4.98
CA THR A 278 22.47 11.09 -5.26
C THR A 278 21.47 11.89 -6.09
N GLY A 279 20.90 11.29 -7.12
CA GLY A 279 19.85 11.91 -7.92
C GLY A 279 18.61 12.28 -7.08
N PHE A 280 18.13 11.36 -6.25
CA PHE A 280 17.01 11.60 -5.34
C PHE A 280 17.28 12.79 -4.39
N ALA A 281 18.47 12.85 -3.77
CA ALA A 281 18.86 13.95 -2.88
C ALA A 281 18.89 15.30 -3.62
N ILE A 282 19.46 15.35 -4.84
CA ILE A 282 19.52 16.57 -5.64
C ILE A 282 18.10 17.04 -6.00
N PHE A 283 17.25 16.15 -6.51
CA PHE A 283 15.88 16.51 -6.89
C PHE A 283 15.02 16.92 -5.68
N THR A 284 15.21 16.30 -4.52
CA THR A 284 14.52 16.70 -3.28
C THR A 284 14.94 18.10 -2.82
N LEU A 285 16.22 18.43 -2.92
CA LEU A 285 16.72 19.78 -2.62
C LEU A 285 16.15 20.82 -3.60
N LEU A 286 16.13 20.51 -4.89
CA LEU A 286 15.54 21.40 -5.91
C LEU A 286 14.04 21.61 -5.67
N PHE A 287 13.32 20.58 -5.28
CA PHE A 287 11.88 20.69 -4.95
C PHE A 287 11.62 21.56 -3.72
N GLY A 288 12.54 21.60 -2.76
CA GLY A 288 12.45 22.47 -1.57
C GLY A 288 12.70 23.96 -1.86
N TRP A 289 13.20 24.29 -3.07
CA TRP A 289 13.44 25.65 -3.52
C TRP A 289 12.29 26.23 -4.37
N LEU A 290 11.38 25.40 -4.83
CA LEU A 290 10.17 25.75 -5.57
C LEU A 290 9.02 26.05 -4.62
#